data_2821989fd95e6aff27b5072a15dc56b7
#
_entry.id   2821989fd95e6aff27b5072a15dc56b7
#
_cell.length_a   1.000
_cell.length_b   1.000
_cell.length_c   1.000
_cell.angle_alpha   90.00
_cell.angle_beta   90.00
_cell.angle_gamma   90.00
#
_symmetry.space_group_name_H-M   'P 1'
#
loop_
_entity.id
_entity.type
_entity.pdbx_description
1 polymer ?
#
loop_
_entity_poly.entity_id
_entity_poly.type
_entity_poly.pdbx_seq_one_letter_code
_entity_poly.pdbx_strand_id
1 'polypeptide(L)'
;EIRSFAITSALDVDTLSSILHAQLMNAANRLYVQAQVTVDFEPQVFNELAKRILPTKRYGEAIEELVEKEFFELLLDARARGELASGDMVVIKMENNDLLACSRKGNILLKSIPLVQEETLEDVLNELNSLIGLESVKTFIHELLKTVALQEKRKAQGDKTAPMTLHMVFTGNPGTGKTTVARMISRILKAMGLLSQGQLVEVARQDLVGQYVGSTAPKTNEVIQQALGGVLFIDEAYTLSRNKHDSFGQEAIDTLVKGMEDHRDDTVVILAGYTNEMETFLKTNPGLRSRFPLIVEFPDYTPKDMLQMMELQAKQRDYTIDAA
;
A
#
# COMPACT_ATOMS: atom_id res chain seq x y z
N GLU A 1 -22.28 -11.38 -21.42
CA GLU A 1 -20.90 -11.37 -20.90
C GLU A 1 -20.58 -9.97 -20.38
N ILE A 2 -20.55 -9.79 -19.06
CA ILE A 2 -20.11 -8.53 -18.44
C ILE A 2 -18.61 -8.67 -18.22
N ARG A 3 -17.80 -8.02 -19.05
CA ARG A 3 -16.33 -8.09 -19.00
C ARG A 3 -15.65 -6.94 -18.24
N SER A 4 -16.42 -5.98 -17.76
CA SER A 4 -15.86 -4.88 -16.94
C SER A 4 -16.89 -4.32 -16.00
N PHE A 5 -16.50 -4.11 -14.74
CA PHE A 5 -17.24 -3.36 -13.75
C PHE A 5 -16.56 -2.00 -13.55
N ALA A 6 -17.30 -0.91 -13.70
CA ALA A 6 -16.86 0.38 -13.20
C ALA A 6 -17.25 0.46 -11.71
N ILE A 7 -16.29 0.32 -10.82
CA ILE A 7 -16.50 0.44 -9.38
C ILE A 7 -16.31 1.91 -9.02
N THR A 8 -17.38 2.56 -8.58
CA THR A 8 -17.41 4.00 -8.25
C THR A 8 -17.30 4.27 -6.74
N SER A 9 -17.24 3.22 -5.92
CA SER A 9 -17.05 3.29 -4.46
C SER A 9 -16.07 2.23 -3.98
N ALA A 10 -15.46 2.45 -2.82
CA ALA A 10 -14.64 1.44 -2.18
C ALA A 10 -15.49 0.20 -1.87
N LEU A 11 -14.99 -1.00 -2.24
CA LEU A 11 -15.63 -2.25 -1.88
C LEU A 11 -15.48 -2.50 -0.39
N ASP A 12 -16.58 -2.85 0.26
CA ASP A 12 -16.59 -3.38 1.61
C ASP A 12 -16.57 -4.93 1.60
N VAL A 13 -16.42 -5.52 2.79
CA VAL A 13 -16.37 -6.99 2.95
C VAL A 13 -17.68 -7.64 2.47
N ASP A 14 -18.82 -7.02 2.73
CA ASP A 14 -20.13 -7.61 2.41
C ASP A 14 -20.38 -7.61 0.89
N THR A 15 -20.03 -6.52 0.22
CA THR A 15 -20.11 -6.42 -1.25
C THR A 15 -19.17 -7.41 -1.91
N LEU A 16 -17.92 -7.50 -1.41
CA LEU A 16 -16.92 -8.43 -1.96
C LEU A 16 -17.33 -9.88 -1.72
N SER A 17 -17.87 -10.20 -0.54
CA SER A 17 -18.42 -11.53 -0.20
C SER A 17 -19.57 -11.92 -1.16
N SER A 18 -20.44 -10.98 -1.50
CA SER A 18 -21.52 -11.21 -2.45
C SER A 18 -21.02 -11.47 -3.89
N ILE A 19 -19.98 -10.75 -4.32
CA ILE A 19 -19.33 -10.98 -5.61
C ILE A 19 -18.66 -12.35 -5.65
N LEU A 20 -17.90 -12.72 -4.61
CA LEU A 20 -17.26 -14.02 -4.49
C LEU A 20 -18.28 -15.15 -4.50
N HIS A 21 -19.38 -15.01 -3.77
CA HIS A 21 -20.48 -15.98 -3.78
C HIS A 21 -20.98 -16.22 -5.20
N ALA A 22 -21.31 -15.14 -5.93
CA ALA A 22 -21.84 -15.25 -7.31
C ALA A 22 -20.82 -15.93 -8.26
N GLN A 23 -19.55 -15.56 -8.18
CA GLN A 23 -18.50 -16.11 -9.05
C GLN A 23 -18.18 -17.57 -8.73
N LEU A 24 -18.04 -17.94 -7.46
CA LEU A 24 -17.77 -19.33 -7.05
C LEU A 24 -18.97 -20.24 -7.33
N MET A 25 -20.21 -19.79 -7.13
CA MET A 25 -21.40 -20.55 -7.51
C MET A 25 -21.50 -20.77 -9.02
N ASN A 26 -21.09 -19.79 -9.83
CA ASN A 26 -21.04 -19.96 -11.28
C ASN A 26 -19.96 -21.00 -11.66
N ALA A 27 -18.78 -20.94 -11.06
CA ALA A 27 -17.73 -21.93 -11.30
C ALA A 27 -18.15 -23.34 -10.83
N ALA A 28 -18.84 -23.46 -9.69
CA ALA A 28 -19.40 -24.73 -9.21
C ALA A 28 -20.42 -25.33 -10.19
N ASN A 29 -21.29 -24.50 -10.78
CA ASN A 29 -22.23 -24.96 -11.82
C ASN A 29 -21.50 -25.43 -13.09
N ARG A 30 -20.44 -24.75 -13.52
CA ARG A 30 -19.60 -25.20 -14.64
C ARG A 30 -18.93 -26.56 -14.34
N LEU A 31 -18.44 -26.72 -13.11
CA LEU A 31 -17.83 -27.98 -12.66
C LEU A 31 -18.83 -29.14 -12.67
N TYR A 32 -20.07 -28.89 -12.23
CA TYR A 32 -21.13 -29.87 -12.32
C TYR A 32 -21.39 -30.30 -13.78
N VAL A 33 -21.49 -29.35 -14.70
CA VAL A 33 -21.74 -29.63 -16.12
C VAL A 33 -20.59 -30.42 -16.73
N GLN A 34 -19.33 -30.06 -16.43
CA GLN A 34 -18.14 -30.68 -17.07
C GLN A 34 -17.67 -31.96 -16.41
N ALA A 35 -17.75 -32.04 -15.09
CA ALA A 35 -17.16 -33.10 -14.29
C ALA A 35 -18.16 -33.93 -13.50
N GLN A 36 -19.45 -33.57 -13.50
CA GLN A 36 -20.49 -34.19 -12.69
C GLN A 36 -20.16 -34.20 -11.19
N VAL A 37 -19.48 -33.14 -10.70
CA VAL A 37 -19.14 -32.97 -9.29
C VAL A 37 -19.99 -31.83 -8.74
N THR A 38 -20.72 -32.12 -7.66
CA THR A 38 -21.53 -31.12 -6.94
C THR A 38 -20.68 -30.45 -5.89
N VAL A 39 -20.69 -29.14 -5.86
CA VAL A 39 -19.93 -28.36 -4.86
C VAL A 39 -20.89 -27.56 -3.99
N ASP A 40 -20.69 -27.67 -2.69
CA ASP A 40 -21.36 -26.87 -1.67
C ASP A 40 -20.33 -26.05 -0.89
N PHE A 41 -20.74 -24.97 -0.24
CA PHE A 41 -19.86 -24.05 0.46
C PHE A 41 -20.36 -23.85 1.89
N GLU A 42 -19.45 -23.90 2.86
CA GLU A 42 -19.76 -23.41 4.20
C GLU A 42 -20.01 -21.89 4.16
N PRO A 43 -21.06 -21.36 4.83
CA PRO A 43 -21.47 -19.95 4.75
C PRO A 43 -20.37 -18.95 5.06
N GLN A 44 -19.45 -19.31 5.94
CA GLN A 44 -18.35 -18.44 6.38
C GLN A 44 -17.22 -18.28 5.34
N VAL A 45 -17.13 -19.19 4.35
CA VAL A 45 -16.06 -19.20 3.34
C VAL A 45 -16.01 -17.87 2.57
N PHE A 46 -17.15 -17.36 2.13
CA PHE A 46 -17.21 -16.14 1.32
C PHE A 46 -16.74 -14.92 2.11
N ASN A 47 -17.14 -14.81 3.37
CA ASN A 47 -16.76 -13.69 4.23
C ASN A 47 -15.26 -13.74 4.59
N GLU A 48 -14.73 -14.93 4.87
CA GLU A 48 -13.31 -15.12 5.15
C GLU A 48 -12.43 -14.84 3.91
N LEU A 49 -12.85 -15.26 2.73
CA LEU A 49 -12.17 -14.94 1.47
C LEU A 49 -12.24 -13.42 1.18
N ALA A 50 -13.40 -12.79 1.39
CA ALA A 50 -13.56 -11.35 1.18
C ALA A 50 -12.62 -10.53 2.08
N LYS A 51 -12.52 -10.87 3.38
CA LYS A 51 -11.58 -10.23 4.31
C LYS A 51 -10.13 -10.34 3.86
N ARG A 52 -9.76 -11.42 3.18
CA ARG A 52 -8.39 -11.69 2.72
C ARG A 52 -8.07 -11.04 1.38
N ILE A 53 -9.06 -10.90 0.50
CA ILE A 53 -8.90 -10.26 -0.81
C ILE A 53 -8.97 -8.73 -0.68
N LEU A 54 -9.78 -8.20 0.24
CA LEU A 54 -9.99 -6.77 0.42
C LEU A 54 -8.70 -5.95 0.54
N PRO A 55 -7.66 -6.38 1.30
CA PRO A 55 -6.39 -5.66 1.40
C PRO A 55 -5.58 -5.62 0.11
N THR A 56 -5.78 -6.54 -0.82
CA THR A 56 -4.97 -6.66 -2.05
C THR A 56 -5.23 -5.54 -3.05
N LYS A 57 -6.42 -4.91 -3.02
CA LYS A 57 -6.91 -3.87 -3.95
C LYS A 57 -6.93 -4.25 -5.43
N ARG A 58 -6.52 -5.45 -5.77
CA ARG A 58 -6.60 -6.05 -7.11
C ARG A 58 -7.78 -7.02 -7.17
N TYR A 59 -8.95 -6.55 -6.74
CA TYR A 59 -10.13 -7.41 -6.53
C TYR A 59 -10.46 -8.27 -7.73
N GLY A 60 -10.47 -7.68 -8.94
CA GLY A 60 -10.78 -8.40 -10.16
C GLY A 60 -9.80 -9.55 -10.45
N GLU A 61 -8.50 -9.24 -10.44
CA GLU A 61 -7.44 -10.23 -10.68
C GLU A 61 -7.40 -11.31 -9.59
N ALA A 62 -7.52 -10.92 -8.32
CA ALA A 62 -7.48 -11.85 -7.20
C ALA A 62 -8.70 -12.78 -7.18
N ILE A 63 -9.88 -12.29 -7.53
CA ILE A 63 -11.09 -13.10 -7.66
C ILE A 63 -10.97 -14.06 -8.85
N GLU A 64 -10.52 -13.57 -10.00
CA GLU A 64 -10.35 -14.39 -11.20
C GLU A 64 -9.33 -15.51 -10.96
N GLU A 65 -8.19 -15.20 -10.35
CA GLU A 65 -7.17 -16.19 -10.01
C GLU A 65 -7.70 -17.24 -9.04
N LEU A 66 -8.39 -16.83 -7.97
CA LEU A 66 -8.99 -17.74 -7.01
C LEU A 66 -10.03 -18.65 -7.65
N VAL A 67 -10.95 -18.08 -8.45
CA VAL A 67 -12.08 -18.82 -9.04
C VAL A 67 -11.63 -19.74 -10.16
N GLU A 68 -10.79 -19.29 -11.07
CA GLU A 68 -10.42 -20.08 -12.24
C GLU A 68 -9.28 -21.04 -11.92
N LYS A 69 -8.14 -20.56 -11.39
CA LYS A 69 -6.96 -21.41 -11.19
C LYS A 69 -7.03 -22.26 -9.92
N GLU A 70 -7.42 -21.63 -8.80
CA GLU A 70 -7.30 -22.25 -7.49
C GLU A 70 -8.55 -23.04 -7.07
N PHE A 71 -9.68 -22.76 -7.68
CA PHE A 71 -10.91 -23.52 -7.43
C PHE A 71 -11.28 -24.40 -8.63
N PHE A 72 -11.57 -23.81 -9.77
CA PHE A 72 -12.15 -24.54 -10.90
C PHE A 72 -11.16 -25.53 -11.53
N GLU A 73 -9.96 -25.07 -11.93
CA GLU A 73 -8.93 -25.92 -12.55
C GLU A 73 -8.46 -27.03 -11.61
N LEU A 74 -8.21 -26.72 -10.33
CA LEU A 74 -7.74 -27.72 -9.36
C LEU A 74 -8.77 -28.82 -9.10
N LEU A 75 -10.06 -28.50 -9.01
CA LEU A 75 -11.10 -29.52 -8.85
C LEU A 75 -11.31 -30.34 -10.12
N LEU A 76 -11.16 -29.72 -11.28
CA LEU A 76 -11.21 -30.44 -12.56
C LEU A 76 -10.03 -31.41 -12.71
N ASP A 77 -8.83 -30.97 -12.32
CA ASP A 77 -7.63 -31.80 -12.28
C ASP A 77 -7.74 -32.94 -11.27
N ALA A 78 -8.26 -32.69 -10.07
CA ALA A 78 -8.53 -33.71 -9.07
C ALA A 78 -9.52 -34.76 -9.59
N ARG A 79 -10.50 -34.34 -10.37
CA ARG A 79 -11.42 -35.23 -11.07
C ARG A 79 -10.68 -36.08 -12.13
N ALA A 80 -9.80 -35.45 -12.91
CA ALA A 80 -8.99 -36.16 -13.93
C ALA A 80 -8.02 -37.17 -13.31
N ARG A 81 -7.44 -36.87 -12.15
CA ARG A 81 -6.56 -37.77 -11.39
C ARG A 81 -7.32 -38.90 -10.66
N GLY A 82 -8.66 -38.89 -10.67
CA GLY A 82 -9.49 -39.88 -9.99
C GLY A 82 -9.65 -39.70 -8.48
N GLU A 83 -9.20 -38.56 -7.93
CA GLU A 83 -9.41 -38.19 -6.55
C GLU A 83 -10.89 -37.87 -6.27
N LEU A 84 -11.61 -37.38 -7.28
CA LEU A 84 -13.05 -37.19 -7.29
C LEU A 84 -13.72 -38.13 -8.29
N ALA A 85 -14.90 -38.65 -7.98
CA ALA A 85 -15.70 -39.45 -8.89
C ALA A 85 -16.89 -38.68 -9.45
N SER A 86 -17.49 -39.16 -10.53
CA SER A 86 -18.76 -38.64 -11.04
C SER A 86 -19.86 -38.83 -10.00
N GLY A 87 -20.60 -37.79 -9.68
CA GLY A 87 -21.63 -37.80 -8.65
C GLY A 87 -21.13 -37.51 -7.24
N ASP A 88 -19.82 -37.27 -7.06
CA ASP A 88 -19.30 -36.87 -5.75
C ASP A 88 -19.80 -35.47 -5.36
N MET A 89 -20.05 -35.35 -4.06
CA MET A 89 -20.34 -34.07 -3.41
C MET A 89 -19.09 -33.60 -2.67
N VAL A 90 -18.70 -32.35 -2.89
CA VAL A 90 -17.54 -31.70 -2.29
C VAL A 90 -18.03 -30.51 -1.49
N VAL A 91 -17.58 -30.37 -0.27
CA VAL A 91 -17.86 -29.21 0.58
C VAL A 91 -16.61 -28.36 0.70
N ILE A 92 -16.70 -27.10 0.32
CA ILE A 92 -15.63 -26.13 0.45
C ILE A 92 -15.70 -25.51 1.84
N LYS A 93 -14.59 -25.59 2.57
CA LYS A 93 -14.44 -24.99 3.90
C LYS A 93 -13.10 -24.32 4.09
N MET A 94 -13.03 -23.45 5.09
CA MET A 94 -11.79 -22.83 5.56
C MET A 94 -11.35 -23.50 6.86
N GLU A 95 -10.12 -24.01 6.90
CA GLU A 95 -9.53 -24.61 8.08
C GLU A 95 -8.05 -24.23 8.18
N ASN A 96 -7.62 -23.68 9.32
CA ASN A 96 -6.22 -23.28 9.57
C ASN A 96 -5.61 -22.39 8.45
N ASN A 97 -6.38 -21.47 7.89
CA ASN A 97 -6.02 -20.63 6.74
C ASN A 97 -5.98 -21.32 5.37
N ASP A 98 -6.30 -22.60 5.31
CA ASP A 98 -6.36 -23.32 4.07
C ASP A 98 -7.80 -23.36 3.54
N LEU A 99 -7.95 -23.14 2.24
CA LEU A 99 -9.18 -23.41 1.52
C LEU A 99 -9.15 -24.86 1.10
N LEU A 100 -10.05 -25.64 1.65
CA LEU A 100 -10.10 -27.08 1.45
C LEU A 100 -11.38 -27.50 0.73
N ALA A 101 -11.25 -28.43 -0.21
CA ALA A 101 -12.35 -29.16 -0.81
C ALA A 101 -12.45 -30.54 -0.15
N CYS A 102 -13.46 -30.73 0.67
CA CYS A 102 -13.68 -31.96 1.43
C CYS A 102 -14.61 -32.89 0.69
N SER A 103 -14.14 -34.09 0.36
CA SER A 103 -14.91 -35.15 -0.29
C SER A 103 -14.98 -36.40 0.62
N ARG A 104 -15.76 -37.39 0.21
CA ARG A 104 -15.81 -38.70 0.90
C ARG A 104 -14.46 -39.44 0.87
N LYS A 105 -13.59 -39.15 -0.10
CA LYS A 105 -12.28 -39.79 -0.27
C LYS A 105 -11.15 -39.08 0.45
N GLY A 106 -11.36 -37.85 0.87
CA GLY A 106 -10.36 -37.04 1.57
C GLY A 106 -10.50 -35.56 1.28
N ASN A 107 -9.55 -34.77 1.81
CA ASN A 107 -9.49 -33.34 1.64
C ASN A 107 -8.48 -32.99 0.54
N ILE A 108 -8.86 -32.10 -0.36
CA ILE A 108 -8.00 -31.51 -1.39
C ILE A 108 -7.69 -30.10 -0.98
N LEU A 109 -6.40 -29.77 -0.86
CA LEU A 109 -5.97 -28.41 -0.60
C LEU A 109 -6.11 -27.58 -1.89
N LEU A 110 -6.99 -26.59 -1.88
CA LEU A 110 -7.17 -25.68 -3.00
C LEU A 110 -6.17 -24.53 -2.90
N LYS A 111 -6.07 -23.90 -1.74
CA LYS A 111 -5.13 -22.81 -1.49
C LYS A 111 -4.78 -22.70 -0.01
N SER A 112 -3.50 -22.55 0.27
CA SER A 112 -3.06 -21.96 1.54
C SER A 112 -3.10 -20.44 1.39
N ILE A 113 -4.06 -19.82 2.05
CA ILE A 113 -4.19 -18.36 2.05
C ILE A 113 -3.61 -17.88 3.38
N PRO A 114 -2.34 -17.42 3.40
CA PRO A 114 -1.79 -16.89 4.64
C PRO A 114 -2.70 -15.78 5.14
N LEU A 115 -3.00 -15.77 6.43
CA LEU A 115 -3.56 -14.58 7.05
C LEU A 115 -2.63 -13.43 6.66
N VAL A 116 -3.14 -12.45 5.95
CA VAL A 116 -2.50 -11.15 5.92
C VAL A 116 -2.61 -10.67 7.35
N GLN A 117 -1.60 -10.99 8.17
CA GLN A 117 -1.47 -10.33 9.46
C GLN A 117 -1.41 -8.86 9.12
N GLU A 118 -2.44 -8.12 9.54
CA GLU A 118 -2.34 -6.67 9.46
C GLU A 118 -1.09 -6.31 10.23
N GLU A 119 -0.14 -5.75 9.50
CA GLU A 119 1.14 -5.37 10.04
C GLU A 119 0.92 -4.43 11.22
N THR A 120 1.40 -4.81 12.37
CA THR A 120 1.21 -4.00 13.57
C THR A 120 2.15 -2.80 13.57
N LEU A 121 1.78 -1.75 14.30
CA LEU A 121 2.66 -0.60 14.51
C LEU A 121 4.02 -1.04 15.06
N GLU A 122 4.03 -2.05 15.93
CA GLU A 122 5.25 -2.59 16.55
C GLU A 122 6.16 -3.25 15.51
N ASP A 123 5.62 -4.00 14.56
CA ASP A 123 6.39 -4.63 13.49
C ASP A 123 7.11 -3.58 12.64
N VAL A 124 6.41 -2.53 12.21
CA VAL A 124 7.01 -1.46 11.41
C VAL A 124 8.05 -0.65 12.20
N LEU A 125 7.79 -0.41 13.48
CA LEU A 125 8.76 0.28 14.35
C LEU A 125 10.02 -0.57 14.60
N ASN A 126 9.89 -1.87 14.72
CA ASN A 126 11.02 -2.78 14.83
C ASN A 126 11.86 -2.77 13.55
N GLU A 127 11.20 -2.76 12.36
CA GLU A 127 11.90 -2.61 11.08
C GLU A 127 12.61 -1.25 10.98
N LEU A 128 11.95 -0.14 11.35
CA LEU A 128 12.55 1.19 11.38
C LEU A 128 13.78 1.24 12.29
N ASN A 129 13.67 0.67 13.49
CA ASN A 129 14.76 0.65 14.46
C ASN A 129 15.93 -0.24 14.00
N SER A 130 15.67 -1.24 13.17
CA SER A 130 16.69 -2.12 12.60
C SER A 130 17.51 -1.47 11.46
N LEU A 131 17.07 -0.34 10.91
CA LEU A 131 17.84 0.38 9.92
C LEU A 131 19.18 0.81 10.49
N ILE A 132 20.23 0.66 9.70
CA ILE A 132 21.57 1.10 10.07
C ILE A 132 21.65 2.63 9.93
N GLY A 133 22.17 3.31 10.94
CA GLY A 133 22.26 4.77 10.99
C GLY A 133 20.89 5.45 11.12
N LEU A 134 20.79 6.69 10.63
CA LEU A 134 19.57 7.52 10.59
C LEU A 134 18.95 7.81 11.98
N GLU A 135 19.76 7.93 13.02
CA GLU A 135 19.29 8.10 14.41
C GLU A 135 18.42 9.36 14.59
N SER A 136 18.76 10.47 13.89
CA SER A 136 17.94 11.69 13.89
C SER A 136 16.57 11.47 13.30
N VAL A 137 16.48 10.70 12.20
CA VAL A 137 15.24 10.36 11.51
C VAL A 137 14.36 9.45 12.37
N LYS A 138 14.95 8.42 12.99
CA LYS A 138 14.25 7.53 13.92
C LYS A 138 13.68 8.31 15.12
N THR A 139 14.49 9.16 15.72
CA THR A 139 14.06 10.02 16.84
C THR A 139 12.90 10.91 16.43
N PHE A 140 13.00 11.58 15.27
CA PHE A 140 11.93 12.40 14.74
C PHE A 140 10.62 11.61 14.57
N ILE A 141 10.67 10.41 13.99
CA ILE A 141 9.48 9.57 13.80
C ILE A 141 8.87 9.18 15.14
N HIS A 142 9.68 8.76 16.12
CA HIS A 142 9.18 8.43 17.46
C HIS A 142 8.52 9.64 18.16
N GLU A 143 9.06 10.85 18.03
CA GLU A 143 8.47 12.06 18.57
C GLU A 143 7.16 12.45 17.87
N LEU A 144 7.13 12.31 16.55
CA LEU A 144 5.92 12.51 15.75
C LEU A 144 4.80 11.59 16.22
N LEU A 145 5.09 10.30 16.39
CA LEU A 145 4.13 9.29 16.85
C LEU A 145 3.57 9.61 18.24
N LYS A 146 4.42 10.04 19.17
CA LYS A 146 3.97 10.48 20.51
C LYS A 146 3.03 11.68 20.42
N THR A 147 3.35 12.63 19.55
CA THR A 147 2.53 13.83 19.34
C THR A 147 1.17 13.49 18.75
N VAL A 148 1.14 12.62 17.73
CA VAL A 148 -0.09 12.13 17.11
C VAL A 148 -0.94 11.36 18.13
N ALA A 149 -0.36 10.41 18.85
CA ALA A 149 -1.07 9.63 19.87
C ALA A 149 -1.68 10.52 20.96
N LEU A 150 -0.98 11.58 21.37
CA LEU A 150 -1.49 12.55 22.33
C LEU A 150 -2.69 13.33 21.77
N GLN A 151 -2.62 13.73 20.50
CA GLN A 151 -3.72 14.45 19.85
C GLN A 151 -4.98 13.57 19.70
N GLU A 152 -4.82 12.34 19.25
CA GLU A 152 -5.94 11.38 19.15
C GLU A 152 -6.57 11.10 20.51
N LYS A 153 -5.76 10.99 21.57
CA LYS A 153 -6.27 10.85 22.93
C LYS A 153 -7.09 12.07 23.39
N ARG A 154 -6.63 13.29 23.09
CA ARG A 154 -7.37 14.53 23.39
C ARG A 154 -8.67 14.60 22.61
N LYS A 155 -8.64 14.27 21.33
CA LYS A 155 -9.82 14.22 20.45
C LYS A 155 -10.87 13.24 21.01
N ALA A 156 -10.43 12.06 21.45
CA ALA A 156 -11.29 11.05 22.07
C ALA A 156 -11.90 11.53 23.42
N GLN A 157 -11.24 12.45 24.12
CA GLN A 157 -11.75 13.07 25.36
C GLN A 157 -12.69 14.27 25.11
N GLY A 158 -12.92 14.63 23.83
CA GLY A 158 -13.80 15.74 23.46
C GLY A 158 -13.12 17.12 23.50
N ASP A 159 -11.79 17.17 23.64
CA ASP A 159 -11.04 18.42 23.58
C ASP A 159 -11.04 19.00 22.17
N LYS A 160 -11.07 20.32 22.06
CA LYS A 160 -10.85 21.03 20.80
C LYS A 160 -9.38 20.91 20.41
N THR A 161 -9.07 20.02 19.49
CA THR A 161 -7.72 19.88 18.92
C THR A 161 -7.61 20.67 17.61
N ALA A 162 -6.49 21.36 17.40
CA ALA A 162 -6.20 21.94 16.10
C ALA A 162 -5.90 20.82 15.08
N PRO A 163 -6.36 20.94 13.82
CA PRO A 163 -6.01 19.98 12.78
C PRO A 163 -4.49 19.91 12.62
N MET A 164 -3.94 18.70 12.63
CA MET A 164 -2.51 18.48 12.47
C MET A 164 -2.20 18.14 11.01
N THR A 165 -1.28 18.88 10.44
CA THR A 165 -0.77 18.61 9.09
C THR A 165 0.43 17.69 9.19
N LEU A 166 0.36 16.53 8.54
CA LEU A 166 1.43 15.51 8.51
C LEU A 166 2.26 15.55 7.23
N HIS A 167 2.09 16.58 6.38
CA HIS A 167 2.92 16.74 5.20
C HIS A 167 4.36 17.03 5.58
N MET A 168 5.32 16.42 4.89
CA MET A 168 6.74 16.45 5.26
C MET A 168 7.63 16.87 4.10
N VAL A 169 8.78 17.42 4.43
CA VAL A 169 9.88 17.62 3.49
C VAL A 169 11.05 16.75 3.94
N PHE A 170 11.55 15.92 3.03
CA PHE A 170 12.73 15.11 3.24
C PHE A 170 13.91 15.73 2.49
N THR A 171 14.94 16.12 3.23
CA THR A 171 16.15 16.72 2.67
C THR A 171 17.36 15.82 2.88
N GLY A 172 18.30 15.82 1.94
CA GLY A 172 19.53 15.05 2.04
C GLY A 172 20.00 14.50 0.69
N ASN A 173 21.21 13.94 0.68
CA ASN A 173 21.85 13.39 -0.52
C ASN A 173 21.14 12.15 -1.06
N PRO A 174 21.37 11.76 -2.33
CA PRO A 174 20.84 10.52 -2.89
C PRO A 174 21.34 9.31 -2.11
N GLY A 175 20.52 8.26 -2.04
CA GLY A 175 20.90 7.01 -1.37
C GLY A 175 20.88 7.05 0.15
N THR A 176 20.44 8.15 0.78
CA THR A 176 20.32 8.26 2.25
C THR A 176 19.07 7.60 2.85
N GLY A 177 18.25 6.92 2.05
CA GLY A 177 17.10 6.14 2.54
C GLY A 177 15.77 6.89 2.59
N LYS A 178 15.64 8.08 1.95
CA LYS A 178 14.41 8.88 1.95
C LYS A 178 13.18 8.09 1.53
N THR A 179 13.20 7.41 0.38
CA THR A 179 12.08 6.60 -0.11
C THR A 179 11.76 5.42 0.80
N THR A 180 12.78 4.77 1.36
CA THR A 180 12.62 3.65 2.30
C THR A 180 11.87 4.10 3.55
N VAL A 181 12.27 5.22 4.13
CA VAL A 181 11.62 5.80 5.31
C VAL A 181 10.21 6.30 4.97
N ALA A 182 9.99 6.91 3.80
CA ALA A 182 8.65 7.32 3.35
C ALA A 182 7.68 6.13 3.29
N ARG A 183 8.15 4.98 2.80
CA ARG A 183 7.38 3.72 2.77
C ARG A 183 7.04 3.21 4.18
N MET A 184 7.98 3.32 5.12
CA MET A 184 7.72 2.96 6.52
C MET A 184 6.72 3.92 7.17
N ILE A 185 6.84 5.22 6.92
CA ILE A 185 5.88 6.21 7.43
C ILE A 185 4.48 5.93 6.92
N SER A 186 4.30 5.57 5.64
CA SER A 186 2.97 5.24 5.12
C SER A 186 2.35 4.03 5.83
N ARG A 187 3.13 3.00 6.13
CA ARG A 187 2.72 1.81 6.89
C ARG A 187 2.41 2.15 8.35
N ILE A 188 3.26 2.96 8.98
CA ILE A 188 3.07 3.46 10.35
C ILE A 188 1.75 4.23 10.46
N LEU A 189 1.52 5.20 9.58
CA LEU A 189 0.31 6.03 9.62
C LEU A 189 -0.96 5.20 9.35
N LYS A 190 -0.88 4.16 8.52
CA LYS A 190 -1.95 3.18 8.35
C LYS A 190 -2.20 2.38 9.64
N ALA A 191 -1.14 1.84 10.26
CA ALA A 191 -1.25 1.06 11.49
C ALA A 191 -1.83 1.89 12.66
N MET A 192 -1.68 3.22 12.62
CA MET A 192 -2.30 4.16 13.55
C MET A 192 -3.74 4.56 13.18
N GLY A 193 -4.26 4.13 12.04
CA GLY A 193 -5.60 4.49 11.55
C GLY A 193 -5.70 5.91 11.00
N LEU A 194 -4.58 6.58 10.73
CA LEU A 194 -4.53 7.94 10.16
C LEU A 194 -4.63 7.95 8.64
N LEU A 195 -4.27 6.85 8.01
CA LEU A 195 -4.43 6.62 6.58
C LEU A 195 -5.25 5.35 6.36
N SER A 196 -6.24 5.43 5.48
CA SER A 196 -7.16 4.32 5.23
C SER A 196 -6.48 3.15 4.51
N GLN A 197 -5.48 3.43 3.70
CA GLN A 197 -4.85 2.44 2.82
C GLN A 197 -3.35 2.21 3.08
N GLY A 198 -2.58 3.30 3.30
CA GLY A 198 -1.16 3.23 3.61
C GLY A 198 -0.25 2.83 2.44
N GLN A 199 -0.69 3.02 1.19
CA GLN A 199 0.17 2.86 0.02
C GLN A 199 1.12 4.05 -0.12
N LEU A 200 2.28 3.82 -0.77
CA LEU A 200 3.18 4.86 -1.22
C LEU A 200 3.05 5.01 -2.73
N VAL A 201 2.66 6.20 -3.19
CA VAL A 201 2.71 6.58 -4.61
C VAL A 201 3.95 7.43 -4.81
N GLU A 202 4.94 6.87 -5.48
CA GLU A 202 6.23 7.51 -5.74
C GLU A 202 6.23 8.10 -7.15
N VAL A 203 6.48 9.40 -7.25
CA VAL A 203 6.43 10.14 -8.51
C VAL A 203 7.57 11.16 -8.59
N ALA A 204 7.89 11.55 -9.83
CA ALA A 204 8.79 12.65 -10.14
C ALA A 204 8.06 13.71 -10.99
N ARG A 205 8.73 14.80 -11.33
CA ARG A 205 8.17 15.87 -12.16
C ARG A 205 7.45 15.37 -13.40
N GLN A 206 8.04 14.39 -14.11
CA GLN A 206 7.48 13.87 -15.37
C GLN A 206 6.09 13.23 -15.19
N ASP A 207 5.78 12.74 -14.00
CA ASP A 207 4.51 12.08 -13.68
C ASP A 207 3.41 13.08 -13.32
N LEU A 208 3.79 14.30 -12.94
CA LEU A 208 2.88 15.40 -12.56
C LEU A 208 2.64 16.39 -13.70
N VAL A 209 3.70 16.72 -14.44
CA VAL A 209 3.64 17.76 -15.48
C VAL A 209 3.20 17.18 -16.81
N GLY A 210 2.23 17.83 -17.44
CA GLY A 210 1.76 17.48 -18.78
C GLY A 210 2.67 17.98 -19.89
N GLN A 211 2.48 17.44 -21.09
CA GLN A 211 3.25 17.83 -22.29
C GLN A 211 2.62 19.00 -23.07
N TYR A 212 1.33 19.26 -22.86
CA TYR A 212 0.57 20.26 -23.58
C TYR A 212 -0.15 21.20 -22.61
N VAL A 213 -0.48 22.40 -23.09
CA VAL A 213 -1.26 23.38 -22.33
C VAL A 213 -2.59 22.76 -21.88
N GLY A 214 -2.90 22.85 -20.58
CA GLY A 214 -4.12 22.31 -19.97
C GLY A 214 -4.07 20.82 -19.62
N SER A 215 -2.94 20.11 -19.82
CA SER A 215 -2.79 18.69 -19.47
C SER A 215 -2.15 18.45 -18.11
N THR A 216 -1.55 19.47 -17.49
CA THR A 216 -0.86 19.33 -16.21
C THR A 216 -1.81 19.13 -15.05
N ALA A 217 -2.81 19.99 -14.89
CA ALA A 217 -3.75 19.88 -13.77
C ALA A 217 -4.53 18.54 -13.76
N PRO A 218 -5.08 18.02 -14.90
CA PRO A 218 -5.68 16.69 -14.93
C PRO A 218 -4.71 15.57 -14.52
N LYS A 219 -3.47 15.61 -15.05
CA LYS A 219 -2.45 14.60 -14.73
C LYS A 219 -2.04 14.62 -13.26
N THR A 220 -1.82 15.81 -12.70
CA THR A 220 -1.53 15.98 -11.27
C THR A 220 -2.69 15.47 -10.41
N ASN A 221 -3.95 15.77 -10.78
CA ASN A 221 -5.12 15.28 -10.04
C ASN A 221 -5.23 13.76 -10.09
N GLU A 222 -4.92 13.12 -11.23
CA GLU A 222 -4.89 11.65 -11.33
C GLU A 222 -3.91 11.03 -10.33
N VAL A 223 -2.71 11.60 -10.22
CA VAL A 223 -1.71 11.16 -9.24
C VAL A 223 -2.20 11.37 -7.80
N ILE A 224 -2.84 12.50 -7.50
CA ILE A 224 -3.43 12.76 -6.17
C ILE A 224 -4.50 11.70 -5.87
N GLN A 225 -5.37 11.37 -6.82
CA GLN A 225 -6.40 10.34 -6.64
C GLN A 225 -5.80 8.96 -6.37
N GLN A 226 -4.69 8.60 -7.02
CA GLN A 226 -3.97 7.34 -6.76
C GLN A 226 -3.36 7.29 -5.36
N ALA A 227 -3.04 8.45 -4.77
CA ALA A 227 -2.44 8.57 -3.45
C ALA A 227 -3.46 8.69 -2.30
N LEU A 228 -4.77 8.78 -2.59
CA LEU A 228 -5.78 8.86 -1.55
C LEU A 228 -5.73 7.66 -0.61
N GLY A 229 -5.83 7.90 0.67
CA GLY A 229 -5.68 6.88 1.71
C GLY A 229 -4.23 6.50 1.99
N GLY A 230 -3.26 7.18 1.39
CA GLY A 230 -1.84 6.85 1.48
C GLY A 230 -0.91 8.05 1.47
N VAL A 231 0.31 7.82 1.02
CA VAL A 231 1.37 8.82 0.94
C VAL A 231 1.74 9.08 -0.51
N LEU A 232 1.70 10.35 -0.92
CA LEU A 232 2.28 10.83 -2.18
C LEU A 232 3.71 11.28 -1.93
N PHE A 233 4.67 10.56 -2.48
CA PHE A 233 6.10 10.88 -2.39
C PHE A 233 6.57 11.49 -3.72
N ILE A 234 7.00 12.74 -3.67
CA ILE A 234 7.50 13.46 -4.85
C ILE A 234 9.00 13.59 -4.74
N ASP A 235 9.72 12.80 -5.53
CA ASP A 235 11.18 12.86 -5.55
C ASP A 235 11.67 14.03 -6.40
N GLU A 236 12.81 14.61 -5.98
CA GLU A 236 13.40 15.81 -6.58
C GLU A 236 12.35 16.93 -6.83
N ALA A 237 11.49 17.18 -5.81
CA ALA A 237 10.34 18.07 -5.93
C ALA A 237 10.71 19.50 -6.38
N TYR A 238 11.92 19.97 -6.08
CA TYR A 238 12.45 21.24 -6.55
C TYR A 238 12.48 21.35 -8.10
N THR A 239 12.48 20.23 -8.81
CA THR A 239 12.42 20.20 -10.27
C THR A 239 11.09 20.72 -10.82
N LEU A 240 10.02 20.80 -10.00
CA LEU A 240 8.76 21.43 -10.36
C LEU A 240 8.90 22.93 -10.58
N SER A 241 9.95 23.57 -10.06
CA SER A 241 10.23 25.01 -10.24
C SER A 241 11.61 25.24 -10.83
N ARG A 242 11.89 24.66 -12.03
CA ARG A 242 13.21 24.76 -12.67
C ARG A 242 13.59 26.18 -13.09
N ASN A 243 12.60 26.97 -13.53
CA ASN A 243 12.80 28.34 -14.02
C ASN A 243 11.67 29.25 -13.54
N LYS A 244 11.91 30.55 -13.40
CA LYS A 244 10.91 31.56 -13.04
C LYS A 244 9.71 31.65 -14.00
N HIS A 245 9.82 31.06 -15.19
CA HIS A 245 8.79 31.04 -16.25
C HIS A 245 8.22 29.64 -16.52
N ASP A 246 8.43 28.70 -15.61
CA ASP A 246 7.91 27.33 -15.71
C ASP A 246 6.43 27.28 -15.34
N SER A 247 5.58 27.66 -16.31
CA SER A 247 4.12 27.72 -16.09
C SER A 247 3.52 26.33 -15.82
N PHE A 248 4.04 25.27 -16.43
CA PHE A 248 3.54 23.91 -16.19
C PHE A 248 3.90 23.39 -14.81
N GLY A 249 5.12 23.63 -14.36
CA GLY A 249 5.50 23.26 -12.99
C GLY A 249 4.73 24.05 -11.95
N GLN A 250 4.46 25.35 -12.17
CA GLN A 250 3.63 26.15 -11.30
C GLN A 250 2.17 25.64 -11.25
N GLU A 251 1.59 25.28 -12.41
CA GLU A 251 0.26 24.67 -12.48
C GLU A 251 0.18 23.36 -11.67
N ALA A 252 1.23 22.51 -11.74
CA ALA A 252 1.32 21.30 -10.93
C ALA A 252 1.37 21.61 -9.43
N ILE A 253 2.20 22.61 -9.01
CA ILE A 253 2.30 23.04 -7.61
C ILE A 253 0.94 23.57 -7.11
N ASP A 254 0.27 24.42 -7.87
CA ASP A 254 -1.02 25.01 -7.47
C ASP A 254 -2.10 23.91 -7.34
N THR A 255 -2.09 22.91 -8.24
CA THR A 255 -2.98 21.76 -8.19
C THR A 255 -2.68 20.87 -6.97
N LEU A 256 -1.40 20.62 -6.66
CA LEU A 256 -0.99 19.88 -5.47
C LEU A 256 -1.43 20.59 -4.19
N VAL A 257 -1.19 21.90 -4.09
CA VAL A 257 -1.59 22.71 -2.93
C VAL A 257 -3.09 22.63 -2.68
N LYS A 258 -3.90 22.67 -3.74
CA LYS A 258 -5.35 22.50 -3.65
C LYS A 258 -5.73 21.10 -3.21
N GLY A 259 -5.17 20.08 -3.85
CA GLY A 259 -5.45 18.67 -3.52
C GLY A 259 -5.06 18.30 -2.09
N MET A 260 -3.96 18.85 -1.58
CA MET A 260 -3.54 18.68 -0.18
C MET A 260 -4.55 19.26 0.82
N GLU A 261 -5.21 20.36 0.49
CA GLU A 261 -6.24 20.96 1.34
C GLU A 261 -7.54 20.16 1.27
N ASP A 262 -7.94 19.75 0.06
CA ASP A 262 -9.18 19.02 -0.18
C ASP A 262 -9.15 17.60 0.44
N HIS A 263 -7.96 16.97 0.57
CA HIS A 263 -7.78 15.60 1.04
C HIS A 263 -6.86 15.46 2.28
N ARG A 264 -6.71 16.53 3.05
CA ARG A 264 -5.78 16.62 4.19
C ARG A 264 -5.98 15.55 5.28
N ASP A 265 -7.20 15.00 5.38
CA ASP A 265 -7.56 14.07 6.45
C ASP A 265 -7.21 12.61 6.11
N ASP A 266 -6.93 12.28 4.83
CA ASP A 266 -6.64 10.91 4.39
C ASP A 266 -5.48 10.85 3.36
N THR A 267 -4.67 11.88 3.24
CA THR A 267 -3.50 11.86 2.34
C THR A 267 -2.35 12.66 2.93
N VAL A 268 -1.17 12.08 2.91
CA VAL A 268 0.07 12.74 3.31
C VAL A 268 0.95 12.95 2.08
N VAL A 269 1.47 14.16 1.90
CA VAL A 269 2.44 14.46 0.85
C VAL A 269 3.82 14.60 1.46
N ILE A 270 4.80 13.93 0.84
CA ILE A 270 6.23 14.04 1.19
C ILE A 270 6.97 14.59 -0.02
N LEU A 271 7.60 15.74 0.13
CA LEU A 271 8.49 16.32 -0.87
C LEU A 271 9.93 15.93 -0.54
N ALA A 272 10.66 15.35 -1.48
CA ALA A 272 12.04 14.95 -1.27
C ALA A 272 12.99 15.65 -2.23
N GLY A 273 14.24 15.87 -1.78
CA GLY A 273 15.28 16.46 -2.62
C GLY A 273 16.54 16.85 -1.85
N TYR A 274 17.46 17.49 -2.53
CA TYR A 274 18.67 18.04 -1.92
C TYR A 274 18.36 19.23 -1.00
N THR A 275 19.11 19.35 0.09
CA THR A 275 18.81 20.32 1.16
C THR A 275 18.75 21.76 0.63
N ASN A 276 19.75 22.22 -0.10
CA ASN A 276 19.83 23.60 -0.60
C ASN A 276 18.74 23.90 -1.65
N GLU A 277 18.49 22.97 -2.55
CA GLU A 277 17.48 23.05 -3.59
C GLU A 277 16.07 23.09 -2.99
N MET A 278 15.79 22.22 -2.00
CA MET A 278 14.51 22.20 -1.30
C MET A 278 14.27 23.46 -0.49
N GLU A 279 15.28 24.01 0.20
CA GLU A 279 15.13 25.29 0.88
C GLU A 279 14.76 26.42 -0.09
N THR A 280 15.44 26.48 -1.22
CA THR A 280 15.18 27.47 -2.28
C THR A 280 13.78 27.32 -2.85
N PHE A 281 13.38 26.06 -3.14
CA PHE A 281 12.05 25.72 -3.64
C PHE A 281 10.93 26.15 -2.69
N LEU A 282 11.06 25.88 -1.40
CA LEU A 282 10.08 26.27 -0.40
C LEU A 282 10.05 27.81 -0.16
N LYS A 283 11.20 28.48 -0.25
CA LYS A 283 11.27 29.95 -0.13
C LYS A 283 10.56 30.66 -1.28
N THR A 284 10.63 30.09 -2.48
CA THR A 284 9.98 30.66 -3.69
C THR A 284 8.50 30.34 -3.80
N ASN A 285 8.00 29.37 -3.01
CA ASN A 285 6.61 28.93 -3.02
C ASN A 285 5.98 29.02 -1.60
N PRO A 286 5.56 30.21 -1.14
CA PRO A 286 5.05 30.40 0.23
C PRO A 286 3.83 29.54 0.56
N GLY A 287 3.00 29.22 -0.44
CA GLY A 287 1.85 28.33 -0.30
C GLY A 287 2.24 26.90 0.08
N LEU A 288 3.36 26.40 -0.45
CA LEU A 288 3.92 25.11 -0.05
C LEU A 288 4.50 25.20 1.36
N ARG A 289 5.32 26.22 1.64
CA ARG A 289 6.02 26.33 2.94
C ARG A 289 5.07 26.28 4.14
N SER A 290 3.90 26.91 4.04
CA SER A 290 2.91 26.90 5.12
C SER A 290 2.25 25.55 5.35
N ARG A 291 2.24 24.66 4.35
CA ARG A 291 1.62 23.33 4.39
C ARG A 291 2.58 22.20 4.74
N PHE A 292 3.88 22.47 4.75
CA PHE A 292 4.93 21.51 5.11
C PHE A 292 5.65 21.93 6.39
N PRO A 293 5.01 21.76 7.56
CA PRO A 293 5.62 22.15 8.83
C PRO A 293 6.74 21.21 9.28
N LEU A 294 6.77 19.99 8.77
CA LEU A 294 7.69 18.94 9.19
C LEU A 294 8.84 18.82 8.18
N ILE A 295 10.05 19.11 8.63
CA ILE A 295 11.28 18.95 7.83
C ILE A 295 12.13 17.89 8.46
N VAL A 296 12.48 16.85 7.69
CA VAL A 296 13.29 15.72 8.11
C VAL A 296 14.59 15.72 7.32
N GLU A 297 15.70 15.91 7.99
CA GLU A 297 17.02 15.88 7.39
C GLU A 297 17.59 14.48 7.46
N PHE A 298 18.02 13.98 6.31
CA PHE A 298 18.68 12.69 6.14
C PHE A 298 20.19 12.92 6.03
N PRO A 299 20.95 12.66 7.09
CA PRO A 299 22.39 12.81 7.05
C PRO A 299 23.02 11.73 6.16
N ASP A 300 24.23 12.01 5.69
CA ASP A 300 25.03 11.00 5.03
C ASP A 300 25.45 9.90 6.01
N TYR A 301 25.58 8.68 5.48
CA TYR A 301 26.05 7.55 6.27
C TYR A 301 27.54 7.71 6.63
N THR A 302 27.86 7.38 7.86
CA THR A 302 29.25 7.32 8.29
C THR A 302 29.97 6.11 7.67
N PRO A 303 31.31 6.11 7.55
CA PRO A 303 32.05 4.92 7.11
C PRO A 303 31.71 3.65 7.91
N LYS A 304 31.39 3.80 9.20
CA LYS A 304 30.97 2.70 10.06
C LYS A 304 29.60 2.16 9.64
N ASP A 305 28.65 3.04 9.34
CA ASP A 305 27.32 2.64 8.87
C ASP A 305 27.42 1.91 7.53
N MET A 306 28.26 2.41 6.62
CA MET A 306 28.49 1.76 5.32
C MET A 306 29.11 0.38 5.47
N LEU A 307 30.06 0.19 6.39
CA LEU A 307 30.65 -1.12 6.66
C LEU A 307 29.57 -2.09 7.19
N GLN A 308 28.76 -1.65 8.15
CA GLN A 308 27.67 -2.48 8.68
C GLN A 308 26.65 -2.86 7.60
N MET A 309 26.32 -1.95 6.68
CA MET A 309 25.44 -2.25 5.53
C MET A 309 26.07 -3.29 4.60
N MET A 310 27.36 -3.17 4.31
CA MET A 310 28.09 -4.15 3.50
C MET A 310 28.09 -5.53 4.15
N GLU A 311 28.39 -5.61 5.45
CA GLU A 311 28.38 -6.86 6.22
C GLU A 311 26.99 -7.51 6.23
N LEU A 312 25.93 -6.71 6.42
CA LEU A 312 24.55 -7.18 6.38
C LEU A 312 24.19 -7.74 5.01
N GLN A 313 24.53 -7.03 3.93
CA GLN A 313 24.27 -7.49 2.56
C GLN A 313 25.08 -8.74 2.18
N ALA A 314 26.33 -8.83 2.63
CA ALA A 314 27.17 -10.00 2.44
C ALA A 314 26.53 -11.22 3.12
N LYS A 315 26.13 -11.06 4.39
CA LYS A 315 25.47 -12.12 5.16
C LYS A 315 24.15 -12.60 4.51
N GLN A 316 23.36 -11.69 3.96
CA GLN A 316 22.11 -12.04 3.26
C GLN A 316 22.34 -12.84 1.98
N ARG A 317 23.56 -12.79 1.43
CA ARG A 317 23.98 -13.51 0.21
C ARG A 317 24.94 -14.66 0.51
N ASP A 318 25.06 -15.05 1.76
CA ASP A 318 25.98 -16.10 2.24
C ASP A 318 27.47 -15.84 1.91
N TYR A 319 27.86 -14.55 1.87
CA TYR A 319 29.26 -14.12 1.75
C TYR A 319 29.81 -13.70 3.12
N THR A 320 31.10 -13.90 3.31
CA THR A 320 31.88 -13.33 4.42
C THR A 320 32.82 -12.25 3.89
N ILE A 321 32.96 -11.16 4.64
CA ILE A 321 33.92 -10.08 4.34
C ILE A 321 35.15 -10.34 5.20
N ASP A 322 36.30 -10.57 4.58
CA ASP A 322 37.57 -10.64 5.29
C ASP A 322 38.00 -9.23 5.70
N ALA A 323 38.45 -9.10 6.97
CA ALA A 323 39.09 -7.87 7.43
C ALA A 323 40.47 -7.80 6.76
N ALA A 324 40.66 -6.90 5.80
CA ALA A 324 41.96 -6.60 5.18
C ALA A 324 42.67 -5.50 5.97
#